data_c5c3bbbace8040ceaa465fbfca6219d4
#
_entry.id   c5c3bbbace8040ceaa465fbfca6219d4
#
_cell.length_a   1.000
_cell.length_b   1.000
_cell.length_c   1.000
_cell.angle_alpha   90.00
_cell.angle_beta   90.00
_cell.angle_gamma   90.00
#
_symmetry.space_group_name_H-M   'P 1'
#
loop_
_entity.id
_entity.type
_entity.pdbx_description
1 polymer ?
#
loop_
_entity_poly.entity_id
_entity_poly.type
_entity_poly.pdbx_seq_one_letter_code
_entity_poly.pdbx_strand_id
1 'polypeptide(L)'
;MTYSILARDPATGALGAAVASRFFAVGALTLGIEGGVAALSTQALVNPMYAVHALPLLRAGEEPRAVLDALVAADAGAAHRQFHILDASGRIAQHTGAACVAWAGHLSGADISVAGNMLAGPEVVRRTLEGFASAPGTLAERLLAALEAGEAAGGDRRGKQSAALKICTRDPFPDLDLRADDHPDPLAELRRLHRISLERFAVFRRFLPGTDSPCGVFDRTVIEAAMAREARPPGT
;
A
#
# COMPACT_ATOMS: atom_id res chain seq x y z
N MET A 1 -6.68 15.40 -0.39
CA MET A 1 -6.26 14.99 0.94
C MET A 1 -6.16 13.48 0.99
N THR A 2 -5.13 12.94 1.60
CA THR A 2 -4.80 11.51 1.51
C THR A 2 -3.80 11.19 2.61
N TYR A 3 -3.91 10.02 3.23
CA TYR A 3 -2.82 9.45 4.00
C TYR A 3 -2.55 8.02 3.55
N SER A 4 -1.28 7.64 3.56
CA SER A 4 -0.81 6.35 3.08
C SER A 4 0.30 5.79 3.96
N ILE A 5 0.43 4.48 3.95
CA ILE A 5 1.48 3.74 4.62
C ILE A 5 2.11 2.74 3.65
N LEU A 6 3.42 2.68 3.66
CA LEU A 6 4.23 1.63 3.06
C LEU A 6 4.87 0.84 4.19
N ALA A 7 4.86 -0.47 4.08
CA ALA A 7 5.46 -1.33 5.08
C ALA A 7 6.13 -2.55 4.43
N ARG A 8 7.17 -3.05 5.09
CA ARG A 8 7.84 -4.30 4.74
C ARG A 8 7.72 -5.26 5.91
N ASP A 9 7.46 -6.51 5.61
CA ASP A 9 7.60 -7.59 6.57
C ASP A 9 9.00 -8.20 6.44
N PRO A 10 9.90 -7.99 7.40
CA PRO A 10 11.28 -8.50 7.28
C PRO A 10 11.37 -10.04 7.33
N ALA A 11 10.35 -10.73 7.87
CA ALA A 11 10.36 -12.19 7.96
C ALA A 11 10.05 -12.85 6.62
N THR A 12 9.18 -12.25 5.80
CA THR A 12 8.73 -12.80 4.51
C THR A 12 9.31 -12.06 3.32
N GLY A 13 9.82 -10.84 3.51
CA GLY A 13 10.21 -9.93 2.45
C GLY A 13 9.01 -9.26 1.75
N ALA A 14 7.79 -9.53 2.19
CA ALA A 14 6.59 -8.94 1.61
C ALA A 14 6.57 -7.43 1.78
N LEU A 15 6.24 -6.73 0.70
CA LEU A 15 5.99 -5.30 0.66
C LEU A 15 4.48 -5.05 0.68
N GLY A 16 4.07 -4.02 1.41
CA GLY A 16 2.68 -3.60 1.49
C GLY A 16 2.54 -2.09 1.32
N ALA A 17 1.46 -1.68 0.68
CA ALA A 17 1.07 -0.29 0.52
C ALA A 17 -0.43 -0.14 0.80
N ALA A 18 -0.81 0.85 1.60
CA ALA A 18 -2.22 1.13 1.86
C ALA A 18 -2.47 2.64 1.90
N VAL A 19 -3.69 3.05 1.51
CA VAL A 19 -4.08 4.45 1.37
C VAL A 19 -5.56 4.65 1.67
N ALA A 20 -5.91 5.78 2.25
CA ALA A 20 -7.30 6.25 2.40
C ALA A 20 -7.43 7.73 2.05
N SER A 21 -8.58 8.13 1.49
CA SER A 21 -8.80 9.48 0.98
C SER A 21 -10.28 9.83 0.82
N ARG A 22 -10.60 11.11 0.85
CA ARG A 22 -11.83 11.67 0.29
C ARG A 22 -11.63 12.00 -1.20
N PHE A 23 -11.36 10.97 -2.00
CA PHE A 23 -11.14 11.04 -3.45
C PHE A 23 -11.61 9.73 -4.08
N PHE A 24 -12.18 9.78 -5.27
CA PHE A 24 -12.63 8.57 -5.98
C PHE A 24 -11.45 7.68 -6.37
N ALA A 25 -11.55 6.39 -6.11
CA ALA A 25 -10.60 5.34 -6.55
C ALA A 25 -9.13 5.68 -6.25
N VAL A 26 -8.83 6.19 -5.04
CA VAL A 26 -7.49 6.68 -4.67
C VAL A 26 -6.39 5.66 -4.93
N GLY A 27 -6.62 4.38 -4.67
CA GLY A 27 -5.64 3.32 -4.85
C GLY A 27 -5.23 3.05 -6.30
N ALA A 28 -6.06 3.48 -7.28
CA ALA A 28 -5.76 3.30 -8.69
C ALA A 28 -4.62 4.22 -9.19
N LEU A 29 -4.48 5.39 -8.56
CA LEU A 29 -3.54 6.43 -9.00
C LEU A 29 -2.34 6.62 -8.09
N THR A 30 -2.45 6.22 -6.81
CA THR A 30 -1.47 6.59 -5.80
C THR A 30 -0.46 5.49 -5.49
N LEU A 31 -0.86 4.21 -5.55
CA LEU A 31 -0.03 3.10 -5.10
C LEU A 31 0.69 2.41 -6.26
N GLY A 32 2.03 2.42 -6.20
CA GLY A 32 2.91 1.57 -7.01
C GLY A 32 3.59 0.54 -6.11
N ILE A 33 3.64 -0.72 -6.55
CA ILE A 33 4.29 -1.79 -5.79
C ILE A 33 4.75 -2.90 -6.73
N GLU A 34 5.92 -3.45 -6.43
CA GLU A 34 6.47 -4.61 -7.12
C GLU A 34 7.22 -5.49 -6.13
N GLY A 35 6.91 -6.79 -6.13
CA GLY A 35 7.53 -7.76 -5.23
C GLY A 35 9.04 -7.83 -5.42
N GLY A 36 9.79 -7.86 -4.32
CA GLY A 36 11.25 -7.88 -4.33
C GLY A 36 11.92 -6.57 -4.77
N VAL A 37 11.16 -5.51 -5.11
CA VAL A 37 11.69 -4.22 -5.57
C VAL A 37 11.35 -3.10 -4.59
N ALA A 38 10.10 -2.63 -4.59
CA ALA A 38 9.69 -1.52 -3.73
C ALA A 38 8.17 -1.39 -3.64
N ALA A 39 7.72 -0.71 -2.57
CA ALA A 39 6.41 -0.08 -2.44
C ALA A 39 6.59 1.43 -2.48
N LEU A 40 5.65 2.13 -3.11
CA LEU A 40 5.66 3.59 -3.19
C LEU A 40 4.24 4.17 -3.24
N SER A 41 4.11 5.42 -2.81
CA SER A 41 2.86 6.16 -2.94
C SER A 41 3.13 7.60 -3.37
N THR A 42 2.38 8.05 -4.38
CA THR A 42 2.36 9.43 -4.85
C THR A 42 0.99 10.04 -4.58
N GLN A 43 0.94 11.23 -3.98
CA GLN A 43 -0.30 11.84 -3.53
C GLN A 43 -0.22 13.37 -3.43
N ALA A 44 -1.20 14.03 -2.83
CA ALA A 44 -1.47 15.47 -2.85
C ALA A 44 -1.97 15.90 -4.23
N LEU A 45 -1.31 16.76 -4.97
CA LEU A 45 -1.57 16.91 -6.39
C LEU A 45 -0.87 15.75 -7.11
N VAL A 46 -1.56 14.60 -7.19
CA VAL A 46 -0.98 13.31 -7.57
C VAL A 46 -0.24 13.34 -8.92
N ASN A 47 0.93 12.69 -8.98
CA ASN A 47 1.66 12.44 -10.23
C ASN A 47 1.88 10.93 -10.41
N PRO A 48 0.99 10.21 -11.11
CA PRO A 48 1.11 8.75 -11.29
C PRO A 48 2.39 8.33 -12.03
N MET A 49 3.00 9.24 -12.80
CA MET A 49 4.25 8.97 -13.52
C MET A 49 5.43 8.73 -12.59
N TYR A 50 5.38 9.18 -11.33
CA TYR A 50 6.41 8.85 -10.35
C TYR A 50 6.56 7.34 -10.14
N ALA A 51 5.45 6.59 -10.05
CA ALA A 51 5.49 5.14 -9.94
C ALA A 51 6.06 4.49 -11.21
N VAL A 52 5.62 4.97 -12.39
CA VAL A 52 6.05 4.46 -13.69
C VAL A 52 7.56 4.62 -13.90
N HIS A 53 8.12 5.74 -13.46
CA HIS A 53 9.56 6.01 -13.61
C HIS A 53 10.41 5.43 -12.47
N ALA A 54 9.90 5.40 -11.23
CA ALA A 54 10.66 4.92 -10.08
C ALA A 54 10.91 3.40 -10.11
N LEU A 55 9.89 2.59 -10.39
CA LEU A 55 10.01 1.13 -10.30
C LEU A 55 11.11 0.54 -11.20
N PRO A 56 11.27 0.95 -12.46
CA PRO A 56 12.40 0.46 -13.28
C PRO A 56 13.78 0.82 -12.72
N LEU A 57 13.95 2.03 -12.15
CA LEU A 57 15.21 2.47 -11.56
C LEU A 57 15.53 1.69 -10.27
N LEU A 58 14.54 1.51 -9.41
CA LEU A 58 14.67 0.72 -8.18
C LEU A 58 14.96 -0.76 -8.48
N ARG A 59 14.34 -1.33 -9.53
CA ARG A 59 14.63 -2.69 -10.00
C ARG A 59 16.07 -2.82 -10.53
N ALA A 60 16.63 -1.75 -11.11
CA ALA A 60 18.02 -1.68 -11.53
C ALA A 60 19.02 -1.52 -10.36
N GLY A 61 18.52 -1.37 -9.12
CA GLY A 61 19.34 -1.27 -7.90
C GLY A 61 19.63 0.16 -7.46
N GLU A 62 19.03 1.17 -8.11
CA GLU A 62 19.22 2.56 -7.69
C GLU A 62 18.69 2.80 -6.26
N GLU A 63 19.36 3.68 -5.54
CA GLU A 63 18.98 4.05 -4.17
C GLU A 63 17.65 4.82 -4.14
N PRO A 64 16.69 4.49 -3.24
CA PRO A 64 15.40 5.18 -3.14
C PRO A 64 15.52 6.70 -3.03
N ARG A 65 16.54 7.18 -2.32
CA ARG A 65 16.80 8.62 -2.17
C ARG A 65 17.22 9.25 -3.48
N ALA A 66 18.12 8.63 -4.23
CA ALA A 66 18.58 9.13 -5.52
C ALA A 66 17.44 9.16 -6.55
N VAL A 67 16.63 8.09 -6.60
CA VAL A 67 15.45 8.01 -7.47
C VAL A 67 14.46 9.12 -7.13
N LEU A 68 14.12 9.30 -5.85
CA LEU A 68 13.20 10.34 -5.41
C LEU A 68 13.70 11.73 -5.77
N ASP A 69 14.96 12.04 -5.49
CA ASP A 69 15.55 13.35 -5.76
C ASP A 69 15.57 13.68 -7.26
N ALA A 70 15.89 12.69 -8.11
CA ALA A 70 15.87 12.85 -9.56
C ALA A 70 14.45 13.15 -10.08
N LEU A 71 13.44 12.42 -9.61
CA LEU A 71 12.05 12.61 -10.02
C LEU A 71 11.50 13.96 -9.54
N VAL A 72 11.79 14.35 -8.31
CA VAL A 72 11.40 15.65 -7.74
C VAL A 72 12.07 16.80 -8.50
N ALA A 73 13.36 16.69 -8.82
CA ALA A 73 14.10 17.71 -9.58
C ALA A 73 13.58 17.90 -11.01
N ALA A 74 13.05 16.84 -11.62
CA ALA A 74 12.51 16.86 -12.96
C ALA A 74 11.04 17.35 -13.05
N ASP A 75 10.33 17.47 -11.91
CA ASP A 75 8.92 17.87 -11.87
C ASP A 75 8.77 19.33 -11.42
N ALA A 76 8.44 20.23 -12.33
CA ALA A 76 8.12 21.63 -12.02
C ALA A 76 6.97 21.77 -10.99
N GLY A 77 6.13 20.76 -10.83
CA GLY A 77 5.04 20.69 -9.85
C GLY A 77 5.44 20.08 -8.51
N ALA A 78 6.71 19.73 -8.28
CA ALA A 78 7.16 18.99 -7.09
C ALA A 78 6.77 19.65 -5.74
N ALA A 79 6.69 20.97 -5.69
CA ALA A 79 6.23 21.69 -4.50
C ALA A 79 4.80 21.31 -4.06
N HIS A 80 3.97 20.79 -4.98
CA HIS A 80 2.59 20.36 -4.73
C HIS A 80 2.45 18.85 -4.57
N ARG A 81 3.54 18.08 -4.69
CA ARG A 81 3.52 16.61 -4.62
C ARG A 81 3.90 16.11 -3.24
N GLN A 82 3.39 14.94 -2.92
CA GLN A 82 3.88 14.16 -1.80
C GLN A 82 4.20 12.75 -2.31
N PHE A 83 5.39 12.25 -2.03
CA PHE A 83 5.89 11.00 -2.58
C PHE A 83 6.78 10.30 -1.56
N HIS A 84 6.59 9.00 -1.37
CA HIS A 84 7.46 8.20 -0.55
C HIS A 84 7.70 6.82 -1.15
N ILE A 85 8.86 6.26 -0.84
CA ILE A 85 9.38 4.98 -1.33
C ILE A 85 9.88 4.19 -0.13
N LEU A 86 9.58 2.89 -0.12
CA LEU A 86 10.19 1.88 0.75
C LEU A 86 10.63 0.72 -0.13
N ASP A 87 11.92 0.44 -0.21
CA ASP A 87 12.45 -0.64 -1.02
C ASP A 87 12.49 -2.00 -0.30
N ALA A 88 12.82 -3.04 -1.05
CA ALA A 88 12.90 -4.40 -0.53
C ALA A 88 14.02 -4.60 0.52
N SER A 89 14.97 -3.66 0.64
CA SER A 89 16.01 -3.66 1.68
C SER A 89 15.59 -2.94 2.96
N GLY A 90 14.42 -2.28 2.98
CA GLY A 90 13.95 -1.46 4.08
C GLY A 90 14.43 -0.01 4.04
N ARG A 91 15.08 0.44 2.95
CA ARG A 91 15.51 1.83 2.77
C ARG A 91 14.32 2.70 2.40
N ILE A 92 14.25 3.90 2.99
CA ILE A 92 13.11 4.80 2.86
C ILE A 92 13.56 6.15 2.29
N ALA A 93 12.77 6.69 1.37
CA ALA A 93 12.87 8.06 0.92
C ALA A 93 11.49 8.73 0.94
N GLN A 94 11.43 9.98 1.38
CA GLN A 94 10.18 10.72 1.55
C GLN A 94 10.34 12.16 1.05
N HIS A 95 9.28 12.68 0.41
CA HIS A 95 9.13 14.06 -0.03
C HIS A 95 7.73 14.57 0.31
N THR A 96 7.67 15.73 0.94
CA THR A 96 6.43 16.52 1.10
C THR A 96 6.73 17.92 0.59
N GLY A 97 6.15 18.29 -0.54
CA GLY A 97 6.37 19.58 -1.17
C GLY A 97 5.79 20.72 -0.32
N ALA A 98 6.49 21.86 -0.29
CA ALA A 98 6.15 23.01 0.56
C ALA A 98 4.78 23.62 0.26
N ALA A 99 4.23 23.42 -0.94
CA ALA A 99 2.90 23.86 -1.35
C ALA A 99 1.79 22.79 -1.15
N CYS A 100 2.11 21.66 -0.52
CA CYS A 100 1.08 20.70 -0.11
C CYS A 100 0.12 21.36 0.89
N VAL A 101 -1.18 21.14 0.70
CA VAL A 101 -2.19 21.73 1.57
C VAL A 101 -2.09 21.14 2.98
N ALA A 102 -1.99 22.00 3.97
CA ALA A 102 -1.78 21.65 5.38
C ALA A 102 -3.05 21.02 6.02
N TRP A 103 -2.92 20.20 7.07
CA TRP A 103 -1.63 19.73 7.58
C TRP A 103 -1.05 18.68 6.59
N ALA A 104 0.23 18.79 6.28
CA ALA A 104 0.92 17.81 5.43
C ALA A 104 2.28 17.47 6.04
N GLY A 105 2.68 16.20 5.95
CA GLY A 105 3.97 15.73 6.48
C GLY A 105 4.12 14.22 6.33
N HIS A 106 5.25 13.70 6.81
CA HIS A 106 5.58 12.29 6.79
C HIS A 106 6.35 11.87 8.04
N LEU A 107 6.31 10.57 8.35
CA LEU A 107 7.12 9.91 9.38
C LEU A 107 7.62 8.58 8.86
N SER A 108 8.73 8.09 9.42
CA SER A 108 9.22 6.75 9.16
C SER A 108 9.66 6.04 10.44
N GLY A 109 9.60 4.73 10.43
CA GLY A 109 10.17 3.82 11.40
C GLY A 109 10.96 2.73 10.69
N ALA A 110 11.42 1.71 11.42
CA ALA A 110 12.03 0.55 10.80
C ALA A 110 11.01 -0.16 9.89
N ASP A 111 11.33 -0.30 8.60
CA ASP A 111 10.46 -0.94 7.59
C ASP A 111 9.06 -0.30 7.42
N ILE A 112 8.88 0.97 7.83
CA ILE A 112 7.58 1.66 7.75
C ILE A 112 7.78 3.10 7.28
N SER A 113 6.98 3.53 6.30
CA SER A 113 6.91 4.91 5.83
C SER A 113 5.45 5.36 5.78
N VAL A 114 5.13 6.48 6.42
CA VAL A 114 3.78 7.07 6.44
C VAL A 114 3.86 8.50 5.92
N ALA A 115 2.90 8.89 5.09
CA ALA A 115 2.78 10.25 4.59
C ALA A 115 1.30 10.66 4.51
N GLY A 116 1.05 11.97 4.63
CA GLY A 116 -0.31 12.48 4.49
C GLY A 116 -0.34 13.98 4.24
N ASN A 117 -1.43 14.44 3.66
CA ASN A 117 -1.67 15.84 3.31
C ASN A 117 -3.14 16.22 3.53
N MET A 118 -3.44 17.51 3.80
CA MET A 118 -4.76 18.03 4.21
C MET A 118 -5.37 17.32 5.43
N LEU A 119 -4.56 16.71 6.29
CA LEU A 119 -5.02 15.93 7.43
C LEU A 119 -5.60 16.82 8.54
N ALA A 120 -6.32 16.19 9.47
CA ALA A 120 -6.78 16.85 10.69
C ALA A 120 -5.60 17.40 11.51
N GLY A 121 -4.43 16.71 11.47
CA GLY A 121 -3.20 17.12 12.14
C GLY A 121 -2.11 16.06 12.03
N PRO A 122 -0.94 16.31 12.67
CA PRO A 122 0.20 15.38 12.67
C PRO A 122 -0.12 14.03 13.35
N GLU A 123 -1.11 14.01 14.25
CA GLU A 123 -1.56 12.81 14.93
C GLU A 123 -2.01 11.71 13.98
N VAL A 124 -2.59 12.06 12.83
CA VAL A 124 -3.02 11.07 11.83
C VAL A 124 -1.82 10.22 11.37
N VAL A 125 -0.73 10.87 10.98
CA VAL A 125 0.49 10.17 10.52
C VAL A 125 1.13 9.39 11.65
N ARG A 126 1.20 9.96 12.85
CA ARG A 126 1.76 9.30 14.04
C ARG A 126 0.96 8.06 14.43
N ARG A 127 -0.36 8.18 14.51
CA ARG A 127 -1.26 7.06 14.88
C ARG A 127 -1.30 5.98 13.80
N THR A 128 -1.19 6.34 12.52
CA THR A 128 -1.06 5.36 11.43
C THR A 128 0.19 4.50 11.62
N LEU A 129 1.34 5.12 11.94
CA LEU A 129 2.59 4.40 12.19
C LEU A 129 2.50 3.51 13.44
N GLU A 130 2.01 4.07 14.56
CA GLU A 130 1.84 3.34 15.83
C GLU A 130 0.84 2.18 15.70
N GLY A 131 -0.27 2.41 14.99
CA GLY A 131 -1.27 1.38 14.71
C GLY A 131 -0.70 0.20 13.96
N PHE A 132 0.17 0.45 12.97
CA PHE A 132 0.90 -0.62 12.30
C PHE A 132 1.87 -1.35 13.23
N ALA A 133 2.67 -0.60 13.99
CA ALA A 133 3.73 -1.16 14.82
C ALA A 133 3.16 -2.05 15.96
N SER A 134 2.01 -1.68 16.52
CA SER A 134 1.38 -2.38 17.65
C SER A 134 0.41 -3.49 17.26
N ALA A 135 -0.10 -3.48 16.01
CA ALA A 135 -1.09 -4.45 15.57
C ALA A 135 -0.48 -5.85 15.39
N PRO A 136 -1.10 -6.89 15.94
CA PRO A 136 -0.73 -8.28 15.67
C PRO A 136 -1.26 -8.72 14.29
N GLY A 137 -0.79 -9.90 13.84
CA GLY A 137 -1.32 -10.57 12.66
C GLY A 137 -0.48 -10.38 11.41
N THR A 138 -1.10 -10.66 10.27
CA THR A 138 -0.50 -10.59 8.93
C THR A 138 -0.22 -9.16 8.50
N LEU A 139 0.62 -8.97 7.47
CA LEU A 139 0.89 -7.65 6.89
C LEU A 139 -0.40 -6.92 6.48
N ALA A 140 -1.38 -7.65 5.92
CA ALA A 140 -2.69 -7.09 5.57
C ALA A 140 -3.45 -6.56 6.78
N GLU A 141 -3.54 -7.35 7.85
CA GLU A 141 -4.25 -6.97 9.08
C GLU A 141 -3.60 -5.76 9.76
N ARG A 142 -2.28 -5.71 9.77
CA ARG A 142 -1.52 -4.58 10.33
C ARG A 142 -1.69 -3.31 9.49
N LEU A 143 -1.70 -3.39 8.16
CA LEU A 143 -1.97 -2.26 7.29
C LEU A 143 -3.39 -1.72 7.45
N LEU A 144 -4.38 -2.60 7.59
CA LEU A 144 -5.76 -2.20 7.87
C LEU A 144 -5.87 -1.49 9.23
N ALA A 145 -5.25 -2.04 10.28
CA ALA A 145 -5.21 -1.43 11.60
C ALA A 145 -4.53 -0.05 11.59
N ALA A 146 -3.48 0.11 10.78
CA ALA A 146 -2.81 1.39 10.59
C ALA A 146 -3.74 2.45 9.99
N LEU A 147 -4.47 2.11 8.91
CA LEU A 147 -5.43 3.04 8.31
C LEU A 147 -6.56 3.40 9.27
N GLU A 148 -7.08 2.43 10.02
CA GLU A 148 -8.13 2.65 11.03
C GLU A 148 -7.65 3.56 12.17
N ALA A 149 -6.41 3.38 12.64
CA ALA A 149 -5.81 4.24 13.67
C ALA A 149 -5.62 5.68 13.17
N GLY A 150 -5.21 5.86 11.91
CA GLY A 150 -5.13 7.18 11.28
C GLY A 150 -6.50 7.85 11.12
N GLU A 151 -7.52 7.09 10.72
CA GLU A 151 -8.90 7.58 10.61
C GLU A 151 -9.44 8.00 11.98
N ALA A 152 -9.24 7.18 13.01
CA ALA A 152 -9.65 7.49 14.38
C ALA A 152 -8.95 8.75 14.94
N ALA A 153 -7.77 9.11 14.44
CA ALA A 153 -7.05 10.33 14.78
C ALA A 153 -7.53 11.57 13.99
N GLY A 154 -8.60 11.42 13.20
CA GLY A 154 -9.22 12.51 12.45
C GLY A 154 -9.06 12.42 10.93
N GLY A 155 -8.23 11.50 10.42
CA GLY A 155 -8.09 11.16 9.01
C GLY A 155 -8.03 12.36 8.07
N ASP A 156 -8.76 12.24 6.98
CA ASP A 156 -9.04 13.30 6.01
C ASP A 156 -10.06 14.30 6.56
N ARG A 157 -9.71 15.60 6.67
CA ARG A 157 -10.63 16.66 7.18
C ARG A 157 -11.97 16.75 6.45
N ARG A 158 -12.07 16.23 5.24
CA ARG A 158 -13.29 16.24 4.42
C ARG A 158 -14.12 14.97 4.61
N GLY A 159 -13.62 14.00 5.40
CA GLY A 159 -14.18 12.67 5.53
C GLY A 159 -13.52 11.66 4.60
N LYS A 160 -14.13 10.51 4.40
CA LYS A 160 -13.62 9.36 3.66
C LYS A 160 -14.50 9.02 2.46
N GLN A 161 -13.92 8.44 1.41
CA GLN A 161 -14.65 8.01 0.21
C GLN A 161 -14.06 6.73 -0.38
N SER A 162 -12.74 6.61 -0.43
CA SER A 162 -12.08 5.44 -0.98
C SER A 162 -10.87 5.01 -0.15
N ALA A 163 -10.51 3.74 -0.25
CA ALA A 163 -9.30 3.20 0.34
C ALA A 163 -8.79 2.03 -0.50
N ALA A 164 -7.51 1.71 -0.38
CA ALA A 164 -6.89 0.58 -1.05
C ALA A 164 -5.76 -0.02 -0.21
N LEU A 165 -5.48 -1.31 -0.47
CA LEU A 165 -4.38 -2.04 0.12
C LEU A 165 -3.82 -2.99 -0.94
N LYS A 166 -2.48 -2.97 -1.13
CA LYS A 166 -1.76 -3.90 -2.00
C LYS A 166 -0.63 -4.58 -1.25
N ILE A 167 -0.40 -5.84 -1.53
CA ILE A 167 0.74 -6.61 -1.02
C ILE A 167 1.38 -7.35 -2.19
N CYS A 168 2.72 -7.26 -2.28
CA CYS A 168 3.53 -8.03 -3.22
C CYS A 168 4.71 -8.64 -2.46
N THR A 169 5.02 -9.91 -2.70
CA THR A 169 6.16 -10.58 -2.08
C THR A 169 7.30 -10.76 -3.08
N ARG A 170 7.08 -11.43 -4.18
CA ARG A 170 8.12 -11.82 -5.15
C ARG A 170 7.81 -11.43 -6.58
N ASP A 171 6.54 -11.62 -6.96
CA ASP A 171 6.13 -11.42 -8.34
C ASP A 171 5.83 -9.94 -8.64
N PRO A 172 5.89 -9.51 -9.91
CA PRO A 172 5.57 -8.13 -10.29
C PRO A 172 4.08 -7.79 -10.20
N PHE A 173 3.23 -8.78 -9.92
CA PHE A 173 1.79 -8.60 -9.67
C PHE A 173 1.47 -8.84 -8.19
N PRO A 174 0.38 -8.25 -7.67
CA PRO A 174 0.07 -8.29 -6.25
C PRO A 174 -0.40 -9.69 -5.78
N ASP A 175 0.07 -10.06 -4.60
CA ASP A 175 -0.47 -11.18 -3.81
C ASP A 175 -1.88 -10.88 -3.33
N LEU A 176 -2.15 -9.63 -3.01
CA LEU A 176 -3.43 -9.11 -2.59
C LEU A 176 -3.58 -7.67 -3.09
N ASP A 177 -4.70 -7.38 -3.76
CA ASP A 177 -5.10 -6.04 -4.16
C ASP A 177 -6.56 -5.84 -3.77
N LEU A 178 -6.80 -5.02 -2.76
CA LEU A 178 -8.13 -4.69 -2.25
C LEU A 178 -8.41 -3.22 -2.50
N ARG A 179 -9.60 -2.90 -3.02
CA ARG A 179 -10.02 -1.53 -3.28
C ARG A 179 -11.49 -1.32 -2.94
N ALA A 180 -11.75 -0.22 -2.25
CA ALA A 180 -13.06 0.37 -2.10
C ALA A 180 -13.00 1.74 -2.79
N ASP A 181 -13.46 1.80 -4.06
CA ASP A 181 -13.26 2.97 -4.92
C ASP A 181 -14.23 4.12 -4.61
N ASP A 182 -15.43 3.78 -4.10
CA ASP A 182 -16.44 4.73 -3.62
C ASP A 182 -17.34 4.03 -2.60
N HIS A 183 -17.17 4.36 -1.32
CA HIS A 183 -17.94 3.73 -0.23
C HIS A 183 -18.04 4.70 0.96
N PRO A 184 -19.18 4.75 1.68
CA PRO A 184 -19.34 5.61 2.85
C PRO A 184 -18.40 5.25 4.01
N ASP A 185 -18.02 3.96 4.12
CA ASP A 185 -16.98 3.48 5.02
C ASP A 185 -15.98 2.56 4.31
N PRO A 186 -15.00 3.13 3.58
CA PRO A 186 -14.09 2.35 2.75
C PRO A 186 -13.15 1.46 3.57
N LEU A 187 -12.85 1.79 4.85
CA LEU A 187 -11.99 0.96 5.69
C LEU A 187 -12.74 -0.28 6.18
N ALA A 188 -14.00 -0.14 6.60
CA ALA A 188 -14.85 -1.28 6.93
C ALA A 188 -15.03 -2.20 5.71
N GLU A 189 -15.16 -1.63 4.50
CA GLU A 189 -15.24 -2.40 3.26
C GLU A 189 -13.94 -3.13 2.97
N LEU A 190 -12.76 -2.52 3.13
CA LEU A 190 -11.49 -3.23 2.98
C LEU A 190 -11.37 -4.40 3.97
N ARG A 191 -11.81 -4.24 5.21
CA ARG A 191 -11.89 -5.34 6.20
C ARG A 191 -12.77 -6.47 5.72
N ARG A 192 -13.94 -6.14 5.18
CA ARG A 192 -14.86 -7.15 4.61
C ARG A 192 -14.22 -7.87 3.44
N LEU A 193 -13.63 -7.14 2.49
CA LEU A 193 -12.95 -7.70 1.32
C LEU A 193 -11.76 -8.58 1.72
N HIS A 194 -10.99 -8.18 2.75
CA HIS A 194 -9.91 -9.00 3.27
C HIS A 194 -10.43 -10.35 3.79
N ARG A 195 -11.52 -10.37 4.58
CA ARG A 195 -12.12 -11.63 5.03
C ARG A 195 -12.53 -12.52 3.84
N ILE A 196 -13.22 -11.95 2.85
CA ILE A 196 -13.62 -12.68 1.62
C ILE A 196 -12.41 -13.26 0.89
N SER A 197 -11.30 -12.51 0.83
CA SER A 197 -10.08 -13.01 0.16
C SER A 197 -9.49 -14.26 0.82
N LEU A 198 -9.74 -14.48 2.10
CA LEU A 198 -9.27 -15.65 2.84
C LEU A 198 -10.11 -16.92 2.60
N GLU A 199 -11.29 -16.79 2.00
CA GLU A 199 -12.17 -17.94 1.74
C GLU A 199 -11.59 -18.87 0.66
N ARG A 200 -11.51 -18.40 -0.56
CA ARG A 200 -11.03 -19.20 -1.71
C ARG A 200 -9.79 -18.60 -2.37
N PHE A 201 -9.74 -17.27 -2.48
CA PHE A 201 -8.70 -16.58 -3.22
C PHE A 201 -7.30 -16.83 -2.64
N ALA A 202 -7.14 -16.81 -1.32
CA ALA A 202 -5.84 -17.04 -0.66
C ALA A 202 -5.26 -18.44 -0.97
N VAL A 203 -6.11 -19.44 -1.18
CA VAL A 203 -5.69 -20.78 -1.62
C VAL A 203 -5.43 -20.80 -3.12
N PHE A 204 -6.37 -20.27 -3.92
CA PHE A 204 -6.31 -20.29 -5.38
C PHE A 204 -5.07 -19.58 -5.92
N ARG A 205 -4.69 -18.43 -5.35
CA ARG A 205 -3.55 -17.63 -5.83
C ARG A 205 -2.22 -18.42 -5.85
N ARG A 206 -2.05 -19.40 -4.98
CA ARG A 206 -0.82 -20.23 -4.91
C ARG A 206 -0.60 -21.10 -6.16
N PHE A 207 -1.62 -21.25 -6.98
CA PHE A 207 -1.58 -22.02 -8.22
C PHE A 207 -1.35 -21.14 -9.46
N LEU A 208 -1.35 -19.83 -9.29
CA LEU A 208 -1.11 -18.90 -10.40
C LEU A 208 0.32 -19.04 -10.94
N PRO A 209 0.54 -18.75 -12.23
CA PRO A 209 1.87 -18.54 -12.77
C PRO A 209 2.64 -17.48 -11.97
N GLY A 210 3.94 -17.64 -11.84
CA GLY A 210 4.81 -16.71 -11.15
C GLY A 210 6.25 -16.90 -11.59
N THR A 211 7.16 -16.11 -11.04
CA THR A 211 8.59 -16.12 -11.40
C THR A 211 9.22 -17.49 -11.27
N ASP A 212 8.90 -18.24 -10.20
CA ASP A 212 9.45 -19.57 -9.95
C ASP A 212 8.70 -20.70 -10.68
N SER A 213 7.48 -20.44 -11.13
CA SER A 213 6.62 -21.42 -11.84
C SER A 213 5.87 -20.73 -12.96
N PRO A 214 6.51 -20.51 -14.14
CA PRO A 214 5.92 -19.73 -15.24
C PRO A 214 4.60 -20.27 -15.78
N CYS A 215 4.31 -21.55 -15.60
CA CYS A 215 3.04 -22.18 -16.01
C CYS A 215 2.01 -22.23 -14.88
N GLY A 216 2.44 -22.07 -13.63
CA GLY A 216 1.59 -22.34 -12.47
C GLY A 216 1.08 -23.79 -12.44
N VAL A 217 -0.01 -24.03 -11.72
CA VAL A 217 -0.73 -25.30 -11.71
C VAL A 217 -2.05 -25.11 -12.45
N PHE A 218 -2.25 -25.83 -13.54
CA PHE A 218 -3.45 -25.74 -14.39
C PHE A 218 -4.36 -26.98 -14.30
N ASP A 219 -3.99 -27.98 -13.48
CA ASP A 219 -4.86 -29.12 -13.17
C ASP A 219 -5.97 -28.66 -12.20
N ARG A 220 -7.16 -28.50 -12.74
CA ARG A 220 -8.32 -28.04 -11.98
C ARG A 220 -8.68 -28.98 -10.82
N THR A 221 -8.44 -30.29 -10.95
CA THR A 221 -8.73 -31.29 -9.91
C THR A 221 -7.84 -31.04 -8.69
N VAL A 222 -6.55 -30.75 -8.90
CA VAL A 222 -5.60 -30.42 -7.84
C VAL A 222 -6.01 -29.12 -7.13
N ILE A 223 -6.37 -28.10 -7.91
CA ILE A 223 -6.77 -26.79 -7.39
C ILE A 223 -8.04 -26.90 -6.54
N GLU A 224 -9.09 -27.55 -7.06
CA GLU A 224 -10.36 -27.71 -6.35
C GLU A 224 -10.21 -28.55 -5.08
N ALA A 225 -9.40 -29.63 -5.12
CA ALA A 225 -9.10 -30.43 -3.94
C ALA A 225 -8.40 -29.62 -2.84
N ALA A 226 -7.45 -28.77 -3.20
CA ALA A 226 -6.79 -27.88 -2.24
C ALA A 226 -7.76 -26.84 -1.66
N MET A 227 -8.60 -26.21 -2.50
CA MET A 227 -9.62 -25.27 -2.05
C MET A 227 -10.65 -25.93 -1.13
N ALA A 228 -11.09 -27.14 -1.43
CA ALA A 228 -12.03 -27.87 -0.58
C ALA A 228 -11.46 -28.21 0.81
N ARG A 229 -10.13 -28.45 0.89
CA ARG A 229 -9.43 -28.79 2.14
C ARG A 229 -9.05 -27.58 2.98
N GLU A 230 -8.63 -26.47 2.35
CA GLU A 230 -7.86 -25.40 3.01
C GLU A 230 -8.58 -24.04 3.00
N ALA A 231 -9.56 -23.82 2.10
CA ALA A 231 -10.28 -22.57 2.07
C ALA A 231 -11.12 -22.39 3.34
N ARG A 232 -11.12 -21.19 3.89
CA ARG A 232 -11.97 -20.86 5.04
C ARG A 232 -13.44 -20.85 4.59
N PRO A 233 -14.37 -21.35 5.43
CA PRO A 233 -15.79 -21.22 5.14
C PRO A 233 -16.23 -19.76 5.13
N PRO A 234 -17.26 -19.40 4.37
CA PRO A 234 -17.84 -18.07 4.36
C PRO A 234 -18.25 -17.60 5.76
N GLY A 235 -17.83 -16.40 6.15
CA GLY A 235 -18.30 -15.74 7.38
C GLY A 235 -17.59 -16.13 8.69
N THR A 236 -16.43 -16.81 8.64
CA THR A 236 -15.59 -17.05 9.83
C THR A 236 -14.49 -16.01 10.00
#